data_38f45fd770e1cf36e7112b5edff8f351
#
_entry.id   38f45fd770e1cf36e7112b5edff8f351
#
_cell.length_a   1.000
_cell.length_b   1.000
_cell.length_c   1.000
_cell.angle_alpha   90.00
_cell.angle_beta   90.00
_cell.angle_gamma   90.00
#
_symmetry.space_group_name_H-M   'P 1'
#
loop_
_entity.id
_entity.type
_entity.pdbx_description
1 polymer ?
#
loop_
_entity_poly.entity_id
_entity_poly.type
_entity_poly.pdbx_seq_one_letter_code
_entity_poly.pdbx_strand_id
1 'polypeptide(L)'
;MKSLATIQKMAKAGKILSRLVFILCLIAFGFGAALLILFAQAGQTTLPDGSNFAALLRMEGNVTLEVLYAYFTVILLFSAGEAVIAKFAEHYFKRELTDGTPFTQGGADELKRLGILTICISIGTQCVSAIILSFVLGDQRTQSTAASSWSNAGQLFYGIAFLIVSVIFRYGAEMCEGRQLRKA
;
A
#
# COMPACT_ATOMS: atom_id res chain seq x y z
N MET A 1 -3.41 22.82 -25.76
CA MET A 1 -4.67 22.57 -25.04
C MET A 1 -5.02 21.08 -24.89
N LYS A 2 -4.70 20.18 -25.85
CA LYS A 2 -5.00 18.73 -25.73
C LYS A 2 -4.25 18.03 -24.59
N SER A 3 -3.00 18.44 -24.29
CA SER A 3 -2.20 17.83 -23.21
C SER A 3 -2.76 18.07 -21.80
N LEU A 4 -3.26 19.26 -21.52
CA LEU A 4 -3.88 19.57 -20.21
C LEU A 4 -5.14 18.73 -19.95
N ALA A 5 -5.98 18.55 -20.98
CA ALA A 5 -7.17 17.71 -20.86
C ALA A 5 -6.81 16.23 -20.60
N THR A 6 -5.70 15.76 -21.16
CA THR A 6 -5.21 14.39 -20.91
C THR A 6 -4.71 14.24 -19.47
N ILE A 7 -3.93 15.20 -18.96
CA ILE A 7 -3.44 15.20 -17.57
C ILE A 7 -4.61 15.19 -16.59
N GLN A 8 -5.62 16.04 -16.80
CA GLN A 8 -6.81 16.07 -15.95
C GLN A 8 -7.61 14.76 -15.99
N LYS A 9 -7.70 14.09 -17.16
CA LYS A 9 -8.32 12.76 -17.24
C LYS A 9 -7.53 11.72 -16.47
N MET A 10 -6.20 11.73 -16.54
CA MET A 10 -5.34 10.82 -15.78
C MET A 10 -5.44 11.07 -14.27
N ALA A 11 -5.47 12.32 -13.82
CA ALA A 11 -5.67 12.66 -12.42
C ALA A 11 -7.05 12.22 -11.90
N LYS A 12 -8.12 12.35 -12.71
CA LYS A 12 -9.44 11.80 -12.37
C LYS A 12 -9.42 10.29 -12.24
N ALA A 13 -8.78 9.60 -13.18
CA ALA A 13 -8.64 8.14 -13.11
C ALA A 13 -7.82 7.71 -11.89
N GLY A 14 -6.71 8.39 -11.60
CA GLY A 14 -5.89 8.16 -10.42
C GLY A 14 -6.67 8.32 -9.11
N LYS A 15 -7.49 9.38 -8.99
CA LYS A 15 -8.35 9.60 -7.83
C LYS A 15 -9.38 8.47 -7.64
N ILE A 16 -10.04 8.04 -8.73
CA ILE A 16 -11.03 6.96 -8.67
C ILE A 16 -10.35 5.65 -8.28
N LEU A 17 -9.20 5.34 -8.90
CA LEU A 17 -8.43 4.14 -8.64
C LEU A 17 -7.94 4.09 -7.18
N SER A 18 -7.37 5.18 -6.66
CA SER A 18 -6.92 5.26 -5.26
C SER A 18 -8.06 5.04 -4.29
N ARG A 19 -9.24 5.61 -4.58
CA ARG A 19 -10.43 5.42 -3.76
C ARG A 19 -10.92 3.97 -3.79
N LEU A 20 -10.88 3.33 -4.97
CA LEU A 20 -11.26 1.94 -5.12
C LEU A 20 -10.30 1.03 -4.34
N VAL A 21 -8.99 1.25 -4.47
CA VAL A 21 -7.97 0.52 -3.70
C VAL A 21 -8.20 0.70 -2.20
N PHE A 22 -8.46 1.91 -1.73
CA PHE A 22 -8.78 2.18 -0.32
C PHE A 22 -9.97 1.36 0.18
N ILE A 23 -11.07 1.31 -0.59
CA ILE A 23 -12.25 0.53 -0.23
C ILE A 23 -11.93 -0.98 -0.20
N LEU A 24 -11.17 -1.49 -1.18
CA LEU A 24 -10.75 -2.89 -1.21
C LEU A 24 -9.87 -3.25 0.00
N CYS A 25 -8.95 -2.36 0.40
CA CYS A 25 -8.13 -2.57 1.59
C CYS A 25 -8.98 -2.59 2.87
N LEU A 26 -10.01 -1.74 2.98
CA LEU A 26 -10.92 -1.76 4.12
C LEU A 26 -11.75 -3.05 4.17
N ILE A 27 -12.21 -3.54 3.01
CA ILE A 27 -12.93 -4.83 2.92
C ILE A 27 -12.00 -5.98 3.34
N ALA A 28 -10.77 -6.00 2.82
CA ALA A 28 -9.77 -7.01 3.18
C ALA A 28 -9.43 -6.98 4.67
N PHE A 29 -9.28 -5.78 5.23
CA PHE A 29 -9.06 -5.59 6.67
C PHE A 29 -10.24 -6.10 7.50
N GLY A 30 -11.46 -5.72 7.15
CA GLY A 30 -12.67 -6.18 7.85
C GLY A 30 -12.87 -7.68 7.77
N PHE A 31 -12.64 -8.28 6.60
CA PHE A 31 -12.72 -9.71 6.40
C PHE A 31 -11.64 -10.47 7.20
N GLY A 32 -10.40 -10.01 7.16
CA GLY A 32 -9.31 -10.58 7.95
C GLY A 32 -9.55 -10.50 9.46
N ALA A 33 -10.07 -9.37 9.95
CA ALA A 33 -10.44 -9.22 11.36
C ALA A 33 -11.60 -10.16 11.76
N ALA A 34 -12.63 -10.30 10.92
CA ALA A 34 -13.74 -11.21 11.15
C ALA A 34 -13.26 -12.68 11.24
N LEU A 35 -12.36 -13.08 10.35
CA LEU A 35 -11.77 -14.42 10.37
C LEU A 35 -10.96 -14.67 11.66
N LEU A 36 -10.16 -13.69 12.10
CA LEU A 36 -9.42 -13.80 13.37
C LEU A 36 -10.36 -14.02 14.55
N ILE A 37 -11.47 -13.28 14.62
CA ILE A 37 -12.46 -13.43 15.68
C ILE A 37 -13.14 -14.81 15.63
N LEU A 38 -13.51 -15.27 14.42
CA LEU A 38 -14.13 -16.59 14.24
C LEU A 38 -13.21 -17.72 14.68
N PHE A 39 -11.93 -17.67 14.30
CA PHE A 39 -10.95 -18.69 14.73
C PHE A 39 -10.68 -18.63 16.24
N ALA A 40 -10.67 -17.42 16.83
CA ALA A 40 -10.53 -17.27 18.27
C ALA A 40 -11.67 -17.94 19.04
N GLN A 41 -12.90 -17.88 18.49
CA GLN A 41 -14.08 -18.51 19.13
C GLN A 41 -14.16 -20.01 18.86
N ALA A 42 -13.80 -20.45 17.64
CA ALA A 42 -13.92 -21.85 17.24
C ALA A 42 -12.82 -22.73 17.84
N GLY A 43 -11.64 -22.19 18.14
CA GLY A 43 -10.48 -22.94 18.64
C GLY A 43 -9.97 -24.03 17.68
N GLN A 44 -10.42 -24.02 16.41
CA GLN A 44 -10.17 -25.06 15.40
C GLN A 44 -9.75 -24.42 14.07
N THR A 45 -8.92 -25.15 13.34
CA THR A 45 -8.46 -24.76 11.98
C THR A 45 -9.40 -25.22 10.85
N THR A 46 -10.48 -25.90 11.20
CA THR A 46 -11.48 -26.41 10.25
C THR A 46 -12.68 -25.48 10.15
N LEU A 47 -13.12 -25.23 8.92
CA LEU A 47 -14.38 -24.53 8.67
C LEU A 47 -15.60 -25.37 9.10
N PRO A 48 -16.78 -24.75 9.29
CA PRO A 48 -18.00 -25.46 9.63
C PRO A 48 -18.42 -26.56 8.64
N ASP A 49 -17.93 -26.50 7.42
CA ASP A 49 -18.13 -27.52 6.36
C ASP A 49 -17.10 -28.68 6.40
N GLY A 50 -16.21 -28.69 7.39
CA GLY A 50 -15.16 -29.70 7.54
C GLY A 50 -13.93 -29.48 6.66
N SER A 51 -13.89 -28.45 5.82
CA SER A 51 -12.72 -28.11 5.01
C SER A 51 -11.61 -27.49 5.88
N ASN A 52 -10.35 -27.85 5.58
CA ASN A 52 -9.21 -27.28 6.26
C ASN A 52 -8.85 -25.92 5.62
N PHE A 53 -8.88 -24.84 6.40
CA PHE A 53 -8.60 -23.50 5.92
C PHE A 53 -7.16 -23.36 5.37
N ALA A 54 -6.22 -24.13 5.89
CA ALA A 54 -4.85 -24.20 5.37
C ALA A 54 -4.81 -24.66 3.90
N ALA A 55 -5.66 -25.62 3.52
CA ALA A 55 -5.77 -26.09 2.13
C ALA A 55 -6.34 -24.99 1.20
N LEU A 56 -7.29 -24.21 1.67
CA LEU A 56 -7.86 -23.07 0.93
C LEU A 56 -6.81 -21.98 0.65
N LEU A 57 -5.92 -21.73 1.63
CA LEU A 57 -4.81 -20.76 1.50
C LEU A 57 -3.58 -21.34 0.78
N ARG A 58 -3.64 -22.60 0.31
CA ARG A 58 -2.51 -23.32 -0.30
C ARG A 58 -1.25 -23.33 0.59
N MET A 59 -1.44 -23.42 1.90
CA MET A 59 -0.34 -23.54 2.83
C MET A 59 0.08 -25.01 2.90
N GLU A 60 1.33 -25.30 2.58
CA GLU A 60 1.91 -26.63 2.68
C GLU A 60 2.40 -26.88 4.11
N GLY A 61 2.06 -28.06 4.67
CA GLY A 61 2.50 -28.51 5.99
C GLY A 61 1.43 -28.50 7.08
N ASN A 62 1.84 -28.87 8.30
CA ASN A 62 0.98 -28.83 9.50
C ASN A 62 0.80 -27.40 9.98
N VAL A 63 -0.26 -26.74 9.53
CA VAL A 63 -0.59 -25.37 9.93
C VAL A 63 -1.26 -25.42 11.30
N THR A 64 -0.55 -24.94 12.30
CA THR A 64 -1.11 -24.76 13.66
C THR A 64 -1.97 -23.48 13.70
N LEU A 65 -2.85 -23.41 14.70
CA LEU A 65 -3.71 -22.25 14.88
C LEU A 65 -2.87 -20.96 15.11
N GLU A 66 -1.74 -21.06 15.77
CA GLU A 66 -0.80 -19.95 16.02
C GLU A 66 -0.22 -19.39 14.71
N VAL A 67 0.16 -20.26 13.77
CA VAL A 67 0.64 -19.89 12.45
C VAL A 67 -0.44 -19.13 11.67
N LEU A 68 -1.67 -19.60 11.74
CA LEU A 68 -2.81 -18.94 11.09
C LEU A 68 -3.05 -17.53 11.66
N TYR A 69 -3.01 -17.37 12.98
CA TYR A 69 -3.10 -16.05 13.63
C TYR A 69 -1.99 -15.12 13.20
N ALA A 70 -0.75 -15.60 13.12
CA ALA A 70 0.38 -14.80 12.67
C ALA A 70 0.18 -14.31 11.24
N TYR A 71 -0.22 -15.18 10.31
CA TYR A 71 -0.48 -14.81 8.92
C TYR A 71 -1.62 -13.80 8.77
N PHE A 72 -2.75 -13.98 9.47
CA PHE A 72 -3.84 -13.01 9.43
C PHE A 72 -3.45 -11.65 10.02
N THR A 73 -2.69 -11.65 11.12
CA THR A 73 -2.17 -10.41 11.71
C THR A 73 -1.26 -9.67 10.72
N VAL A 74 -0.41 -10.39 9.99
CA VAL A 74 0.44 -9.82 8.94
C VAL A 74 -0.42 -9.25 7.80
N ILE A 75 -1.44 -9.96 7.33
CA ILE A 75 -2.36 -9.48 6.29
C ILE A 75 -3.09 -8.21 6.74
N LEU A 76 -3.55 -8.15 7.98
CA LEU A 76 -4.18 -6.95 8.54
C LEU A 76 -3.22 -5.76 8.59
N LEU A 77 -1.97 -6.01 8.98
CA LEU A 77 -0.94 -4.97 9.01
C LEU A 77 -0.66 -4.41 7.61
N PHE A 78 -0.51 -5.27 6.61
CA PHE A 78 -0.32 -4.85 5.22
C PHE A 78 -1.53 -4.09 4.67
N SER A 79 -2.75 -4.61 4.87
CA SER A 79 -3.97 -3.95 4.37
C SER A 79 -4.19 -2.58 5.02
N ALA A 80 -3.82 -2.41 6.29
CA ALA A 80 -3.84 -1.11 6.95
C ALA A 80 -2.82 -0.14 6.34
N GLY A 81 -1.59 -0.58 6.09
CA GLY A 81 -0.55 0.20 5.44
C GLY A 81 -0.94 0.66 4.04
N GLU A 82 -1.44 -0.26 3.22
CA GLU A 82 -1.92 0.04 1.86
C GLU A 82 -3.12 1.01 1.86
N ALA A 83 -4.04 0.88 2.83
CA ALA A 83 -5.15 1.81 2.98
C ALA A 83 -4.66 3.24 3.26
N VAL A 84 -3.64 3.41 4.10
CA VAL A 84 -3.03 4.71 4.37
C VAL A 84 -2.41 5.29 3.11
N ILE A 85 -1.60 4.53 2.37
CA ILE A 85 -0.98 4.97 1.11
C ILE A 85 -2.05 5.37 0.10
N ALA A 86 -3.09 4.55 -0.09
CA ALA A 86 -4.19 4.81 -1.01
C ALA A 86 -4.94 6.12 -0.65
N LYS A 87 -5.11 6.41 0.65
CA LYS A 87 -5.76 7.64 1.11
C LYS A 87 -4.93 8.87 0.82
N PHE A 88 -3.62 8.81 1.01
CA PHE A 88 -2.71 9.90 0.65
C PHE A 88 -2.64 10.11 -0.86
N ALA A 89 -2.65 9.03 -1.65
CA ALA A 89 -2.71 9.11 -3.11
C ALA A 89 -4.03 9.77 -3.58
N GLU A 90 -5.18 9.40 -2.97
CA GLU A 90 -6.46 10.06 -3.25
C GLU A 90 -6.39 11.59 -2.99
N HIS A 91 -5.76 11.97 -1.87
CA HIS A 91 -5.60 13.39 -1.51
C HIS A 91 -4.73 14.13 -2.52
N TYR A 92 -3.61 13.56 -2.92
CA TYR A 92 -2.73 14.09 -3.96
C TYR A 92 -3.49 14.34 -5.28
N PHE A 93 -4.18 13.34 -5.81
CA PHE A 93 -4.94 13.48 -7.06
C PHE A 93 -6.11 14.48 -6.94
N LYS A 94 -6.73 14.57 -5.77
CA LYS A 94 -7.77 15.56 -5.52
C LYS A 94 -7.21 16.97 -5.61
N ARG A 95 -6.03 17.22 -5.05
CA ARG A 95 -5.37 18.53 -5.09
C ARG A 95 -4.91 18.87 -6.50
N GLU A 96 -4.30 17.93 -7.22
CA GLU A 96 -3.90 18.12 -8.62
C GLU A 96 -5.07 18.54 -9.50
N LEU A 97 -6.25 17.96 -9.27
CA LEU A 97 -7.49 18.36 -9.97
C LEU A 97 -7.95 19.78 -9.63
N THR A 98 -7.71 20.24 -8.39
CA THR A 98 -8.08 21.59 -7.96
C THR A 98 -7.11 22.63 -8.51
N ASP A 99 -5.82 22.34 -8.50
CA ASP A 99 -4.77 23.24 -8.98
C ASP A 99 -4.70 23.29 -10.51
N GLY A 100 -5.29 22.31 -11.20
CA GLY A 100 -5.39 22.24 -12.66
C GLY A 100 -4.08 21.87 -13.37
N THR A 101 -2.95 21.87 -12.65
CA THR A 101 -1.63 21.49 -13.17
C THR A 101 -0.84 20.70 -12.11
N PRO A 102 -0.04 19.67 -12.53
CA PRO A 102 0.81 18.93 -11.59
C PRO A 102 2.08 19.74 -11.21
N PHE A 103 2.40 20.79 -11.93
CA PHE A 103 3.60 21.61 -11.72
C PHE A 103 3.34 22.73 -10.73
N THR A 104 2.96 22.36 -9.50
CA THR A 104 2.84 23.29 -8.37
C THR A 104 3.82 22.86 -7.28
N GLN A 105 4.38 23.81 -6.54
CA GLN A 105 5.27 23.49 -5.41
C GLN A 105 4.57 22.59 -4.39
N GLY A 106 3.31 22.90 -4.10
CA GLY A 106 2.51 22.11 -3.19
C GLY A 106 2.23 20.68 -3.67
N GLY A 107 2.01 20.47 -4.98
CA GLY A 107 1.86 19.15 -5.59
C GLY A 107 3.16 18.33 -5.51
N ALA A 108 4.31 18.96 -5.76
CA ALA A 108 5.61 18.31 -5.62
C ALA A 108 5.89 17.86 -4.16
N ASP A 109 5.56 18.71 -3.18
CA ASP A 109 5.75 18.39 -1.77
C ASP A 109 4.84 17.25 -1.29
N GLU A 110 3.59 17.20 -1.77
CA GLU A 110 2.69 16.08 -1.46
C GLU A 110 3.15 14.77 -2.09
N LEU A 111 3.64 14.81 -3.34
CA LEU A 111 4.19 13.64 -4.01
C LEU A 111 5.45 13.14 -3.31
N LYS A 112 6.32 14.05 -2.84
CA LYS A 112 7.48 13.71 -2.00
C LYS A 112 7.04 13.01 -0.71
N ARG A 113 6.04 13.56 -0.02
CA ARG A 113 5.48 12.97 1.21
C ARG A 113 4.90 11.58 0.93
N LEU A 114 4.18 11.39 -0.17
CA LEU A 114 3.66 10.10 -0.58
C LEU A 114 4.78 9.09 -0.82
N GLY A 115 5.86 9.49 -1.51
CA GLY A 115 7.02 8.63 -1.74
C GLY A 115 7.70 8.19 -0.45
N ILE A 116 7.97 9.12 0.47
CA ILE A 116 8.55 8.82 1.79
C ILE A 116 7.63 7.88 2.58
N LEU A 117 6.34 8.17 2.62
CA LEU A 117 5.35 7.36 3.33
C LEU A 117 5.29 5.93 2.79
N THR A 118 5.30 5.76 1.46
CA THR A 118 5.32 4.44 0.82
C THR A 118 6.55 3.64 1.25
N ILE A 119 7.74 4.26 1.26
CA ILE A 119 8.96 3.60 1.70
C ILE A 119 8.90 3.23 3.20
N CYS A 120 8.50 4.18 4.04
CA CYS A 120 8.43 3.96 5.49
C CYS A 120 7.41 2.87 5.87
N ILE A 121 6.22 2.88 5.26
CA ILE A 121 5.20 1.85 5.50
C ILE A 121 5.69 0.50 5.00
N SER A 122 6.29 0.42 3.81
CA SER A 122 6.80 -0.83 3.26
C SER A 122 7.88 -1.45 4.16
N ILE A 123 8.85 -0.67 4.61
CA ILE A 123 9.91 -1.14 5.52
C ILE A 123 9.32 -1.50 6.88
N GLY A 124 8.46 -0.64 7.43
CA GLY A 124 7.86 -0.85 8.75
C GLY A 124 7.00 -2.11 8.81
N THR A 125 6.13 -2.33 7.82
CA THR A 125 5.29 -3.53 7.76
C THR A 125 6.13 -4.80 7.59
N GLN A 126 7.21 -4.75 6.82
CA GLN A 126 8.13 -5.88 6.66
C GLN A 126 8.86 -6.21 7.96
N CYS A 127 9.41 -5.21 8.65
CA CYS A 127 10.10 -5.42 9.92
C CYS A 127 9.17 -6.04 10.96
N VAL A 128 7.96 -5.50 11.13
CA VAL A 128 6.96 -6.02 12.08
C VAL A 128 6.51 -7.43 11.69
N SER A 129 6.23 -7.68 10.42
CA SER A 129 5.85 -9.00 9.92
C SER A 129 6.97 -10.03 10.15
N ALA A 130 8.23 -9.64 9.90
CA ALA A 130 9.38 -10.49 10.13
C ALA A 130 9.53 -10.86 11.62
N ILE A 131 9.26 -9.93 12.52
CA ILE A 131 9.28 -10.17 13.96
C ILE A 131 8.15 -11.13 14.35
N ILE A 132 6.90 -10.87 13.95
CA ILE A 132 5.76 -11.72 14.26
C ILE A 132 6.00 -13.16 13.78
N LEU A 133 6.40 -13.32 12.51
CA LEU A 133 6.63 -14.65 11.93
C LEU A 133 7.82 -15.37 12.58
N SER A 134 8.88 -14.64 13.01
CA SER A 134 10.00 -15.27 13.69
C SER A 134 9.66 -15.80 15.08
N PHE A 135 8.77 -15.13 15.79
CA PHE A 135 8.30 -15.62 17.08
C PHE A 135 7.42 -16.87 16.96
N VAL A 136 6.62 -16.97 15.89
CA VAL A 136 5.66 -18.07 15.72
C VAL A 136 6.26 -19.27 14.98
N LEU A 137 7.01 -19.04 13.91
CA LEU A 137 7.56 -20.09 13.04
C LEU A 137 8.90 -20.64 13.52
N GLY A 138 9.62 -19.94 14.41
CA GLY A 138 10.94 -20.35 14.88
C GLY A 138 11.91 -20.64 13.71
N ASP A 139 12.53 -21.82 13.74
CA ASP A 139 13.57 -22.23 12.78
C ASP A 139 13.01 -22.75 11.43
N GLN A 140 11.69 -22.96 11.30
CA GLN A 140 11.04 -23.44 10.06
C GLN A 140 10.95 -22.38 8.94
N ARG A 141 11.67 -21.27 9.08
CA ARG A 141 11.57 -20.04 8.31
C ARG A 141 12.08 -20.11 6.86
N THR A 142 12.72 -21.16 6.42
CA THR A 142 13.57 -21.15 5.22
C THR A 142 12.84 -21.24 3.88
N GLN A 143 11.55 -21.64 3.82
CA GLN A 143 10.87 -21.86 2.54
C GLN A 143 9.86 -20.78 2.13
N SER A 144 9.25 -20.05 3.06
CA SER A 144 8.19 -19.06 2.72
C SER A 144 8.67 -17.63 2.50
N THR A 145 9.92 -17.30 2.87
CA THR A 145 10.46 -15.94 2.85
C THR A 145 10.82 -15.43 1.45
N ALA A 146 11.11 -16.30 0.51
CA ALA A 146 11.54 -15.91 -0.84
C ALA A 146 10.40 -15.25 -1.66
N ALA A 147 9.18 -15.77 -1.57
CA ALA A 147 8.05 -15.24 -2.32
C ALA A 147 7.58 -13.85 -1.83
N SER A 148 7.70 -13.58 -0.54
CA SER A 148 7.34 -12.28 0.05
C SER A 148 8.35 -11.17 -0.27
N SER A 149 9.62 -11.51 -0.49
CA SER A 149 10.68 -10.53 -0.76
C SER A 149 10.50 -9.78 -2.08
N TRP A 150 10.00 -10.43 -3.12
CA TRP A 150 9.81 -9.81 -4.44
C TRP A 150 8.64 -8.82 -4.49
N SER A 151 7.53 -9.10 -3.81
CA SER A 151 6.39 -8.17 -3.77
C SER A 151 6.75 -6.87 -3.04
N ASN A 152 7.61 -6.96 -2.05
CA ASN A 152 8.04 -5.85 -1.23
C ASN A 152 9.08 -4.95 -1.93
N ALA A 153 9.94 -5.53 -2.78
CA ALA A 153 10.86 -4.77 -3.62
C ALA A 153 10.08 -3.82 -4.55
N GLY A 154 8.95 -4.25 -5.10
CA GLY A 154 8.09 -3.42 -5.94
C GLY A 154 7.62 -2.14 -5.25
N GLN A 155 7.17 -2.22 -4.00
CA GLN A 155 6.72 -1.03 -3.25
C GLN A 155 7.84 -0.03 -2.99
N LEU A 156 9.05 -0.49 -2.71
CA LEU A 156 10.22 0.39 -2.57
C LEU A 156 10.53 1.12 -3.88
N PHE A 157 10.48 0.41 -5.02
CA PHE A 157 10.65 1.04 -6.34
C PHE A 157 9.60 2.11 -6.61
N TYR A 158 8.33 1.88 -6.28
CA TYR A 158 7.29 2.91 -6.41
C TYR A 158 7.55 4.12 -5.52
N GLY A 159 7.98 3.92 -4.28
CA GLY A 159 8.33 5.01 -3.38
C GLY A 159 9.49 5.86 -3.93
N ILE A 160 10.54 5.22 -4.44
CA ILE A 160 11.68 5.90 -5.08
C ILE A 160 11.21 6.64 -6.35
N ALA A 161 10.38 6.02 -7.19
CA ALA A 161 9.84 6.66 -8.38
C ALA A 161 9.04 7.92 -8.04
N PHE A 162 8.21 7.90 -7.00
CA PHE A 162 7.49 9.08 -6.53
C PHE A 162 8.44 10.19 -6.08
N LEU A 163 9.54 9.86 -5.39
CA LEU A 163 10.55 10.85 -5.00
C LEU A 163 11.22 11.50 -6.22
N ILE A 164 11.60 10.71 -7.22
CA ILE A 164 12.21 11.23 -8.45
C ILE A 164 11.23 12.15 -9.19
N VAL A 165 9.98 11.71 -9.35
CA VAL A 165 8.94 12.52 -10.03
C VAL A 165 8.65 13.80 -9.25
N SER A 166 8.68 13.77 -7.90
CA SER A 166 8.49 14.97 -7.08
C SER A 166 9.56 16.03 -7.34
N VAL A 167 10.83 15.61 -7.51
CA VAL A 167 11.93 16.53 -7.86
C VAL A 167 11.71 17.14 -9.23
N ILE A 168 11.28 16.34 -10.22
CA ILE A 168 10.98 16.83 -11.58
C ILE A 168 9.83 17.85 -11.54
N PHE A 169 8.79 17.59 -10.76
CA PHE A 169 7.64 18.51 -10.64
C PHE A 169 8.04 19.81 -9.95
N ARG A 170 8.88 19.73 -8.93
CA ARG A 170 9.42 20.91 -8.24
C ARG A 170 10.23 21.78 -9.21
N TYR A 171 11.12 21.19 -9.98
CA TYR A 171 11.90 21.90 -10.99
C TYR A 171 11.00 22.53 -12.06
N GLY A 172 9.96 21.83 -12.51
CA GLY A 172 8.95 22.36 -13.43
C GLY A 172 8.18 23.54 -12.85
N ALA A 173 7.82 23.50 -11.57
CA ALA A 173 7.15 24.60 -10.87
C ALA A 173 8.04 25.86 -10.80
N GLU A 174 9.31 25.71 -10.42
CA GLU A 174 10.29 26.81 -10.35
C GLU A 174 10.47 27.48 -11.72
N MET A 175 10.53 26.69 -12.80
CA MET A 175 10.59 27.22 -14.17
C MET A 175 9.35 28.01 -14.59
N CYS A 176 8.17 27.56 -14.16
CA CYS A 176 6.91 28.27 -14.44
C CYS A 176 6.84 29.60 -13.71
N GLU A 177 7.22 29.65 -12.43
CA GLU A 177 7.26 30.87 -11.62
C GLU A 177 8.28 31.89 -12.17
N GLY A 178 9.48 31.43 -12.53
CA GLY A 178 10.51 32.30 -13.10
C GLY A 178 10.11 32.94 -14.45
N ARG A 179 9.25 32.27 -15.25
CA ARG A 179 8.68 32.85 -16.46
C ARG A 179 7.62 33.91 -16.20
N GLN A 180 6.87 33.80 -15.11
CA GLN A 180 5.85 34.78 -14.76
C GLN A 180 6.49 36.08 -14.27
N LEU A 181 7.53 35.98 -13.43
CA LEU A 181 8.29 37.15 -12.94
C LEU A 181 9.00 37.92 -14.07
N ARG A 182 9.37 37.26 -15.17
CA ARG A 182 10.03 37.93 -16.33
C ARG A 182 9.03 38.63 -17.25
N LYS A 183 7.74 38.40 -17.09
CA LYS A 183 6.66 39.02 -17.90
C LYS A 183 5.94 40.16 -17.18
N ALA A 184 6.15 40.30 -15.88
CA ALA A 184 5.68 41.42 -15.06
C ALA A 184 6.71 42.54 -15.02
#